data_c1a0ac4b46e636549218d251a1a234ce
#
_entry.id   c1a0ac4b46e636549218d251a1a234ce
#
_cell.length_a   1.000
_cell.length_b   1.000
_cell.length_c   1.000
_cell.angle_alpha   90.00
_cell.angle_beta   90.00
_cell.angle_gamma   90.00
#
_symmetry.space_group_name_H-M   'P 1'
#
loop_
_entity.id
_entity.type
_entity.pdbx_description
1 polymer ?
#
loop_
_entity_poly.entity_id
_entity_poly.type
_entity_poly.pdbx_seq_one_letter_code
_entity_poly.pdbx_strand_id
1 'polypeptide(L)'
;MSNSQDASTQSSGYEFKSDELDAIGEVMNIGMGSAATSLSSMLDRQVVITTPKMNVKPMKDEDYAALEPAMVVKIEFVEGVFGTNIMVFRRRDMQIILNLLMGNDDIPDEDENFEFDDLSMSAACEVANQMMGAAATALSEVFSRSVNISTPEAFVSQKGESINKTVFGKSTVEDMVGVSFNLTI
;
A
#
# COMPACT_ATOMS: atom_id res chain seq x y z
N MET A 1 -34.04 35.75 -17.31
CA MET A 1 -32.76 36.06 -16.63
C MET A 1 -32.64 35.06 -15.51
N SER A 2 -32.05 33.90 -15.80
CA SER A 2 -31.87 32.82 -14.84
C SER A 2 -30.36 32.70 -14.63
N ASN A 3 -29.92 33.08 -13.44
CA ASN A 3 -28.54 33.01 -13.01
C ASN A 3 -28.24 31.60 -12.52
N SER A 4 -27.63 30.79 -13.35
CA SER A 4 -27.07 29.48 -12.93
C SER A 4 -25.76 29.78 -12.21
N GLN A 5 -25.78 29.71 -10.90
CA GLN A 5 -24.56 29.69 -10.11
C GLN A 5 -23.95 28.31 -10.25
N ASP A 6 -22.85 28.24 -11.01
CA ASP A 6 -21.91 27.15 -10.96
C ASP A 6 -21.37 27.04 -9.52
N ALA A 7 -21.83 26.01 -8.82
CA ALA A 7 -21.21 25.58 -7.59
C ALA A 7 -19.88 24.88 -7.96
N SER A 8 -18.83 25.66 -8.09
CA SER A 8 -17.47 25.14 -8.11
C SER A 8 -17.21 24.50 -6.76
N THR A 9 -17.22 23.17 -6.73
CA THR A 9 -16.72 22.39 -5.60
C THR A 9 -15.23 22.68 -5.47
N GLN A 10 -14.89 23.60 -4.57
CA GLN A 10 -13.51 23.80 -4.16
C GLN A 10 -13.08 22.55 -3.40
N SER A 11 -12.26 21.70 -4.02
CA SER A 11 -11.49 20.70 -3.30
C SER A 11 -10.51 21.46 -2.39
N SER A 12 -10.64 21.28 -1.09
CA SER A 12 -9.71 21.83 -0.10
C SER A 12 -8.44 20.97 -0.01
N GLY A 13 -7.94 20.49 -1.15
CA GLY A 13 -6.73 19.67 -1.24
C GLY A 13 -5.50 20.50 -0.88
N TYR A 14 -4.67 19.97 0.00
CA TYR A 14 -3.35 20.54 0.28
C TYR A 14 -2.48 20.39 -0.99
N GLU A 15 -1.93 21.48 -1.50
CA GLU A 15 -1.03 21.45 -2.64
C GLU A 15 0.41 21.30 -2.13
N PHE A 16 0.99 20.12 -2.32
CA PHE A 16 2.37 19.84 -1.94
C PHE A 16 3.34 20.62 -2.81
N LYS A 17 4.35 21.21 -2.19
CA LYS A 17 5.49 21.82 -2.89
C LYS A 17 6.48 20.73 -3.31
N SER A 18 7.33 21.04 -4.28
CA SER A 18 8.34 20.09 -4.80
C SER A 18 9.27 19.57 -3.71
N ASP A 19 9.77 20.45 -2.84
CA ASP A 19 10.64 20.11 -1.74
C ASP A 19 9.96 19.23 -0.66
N GLU A 20 8.67 19.40 -0.45
CA GLU A 20 7.87 18.55 0.43
C GLU A 20 7.70 17.14 -0.16
N LEU A 21 7.44 17.05 -1.47
CA LEU A 21 7.35 15.76 -2.16
C LEU A 21 8.69 15.04 -2.19
N ASP A 22 9.78 15.74 -2.42
CA ASP A 22 11.12 15.18 -2.40
C ASP A 22 11.46 14.63 -1.00
N ALA A 23 11.11 15.36 0.07
CA ALA A 23 11.28 14.92 1.43
C ALA A 23 10.43 13.67 1.76
N ILE A 24 9.16 13.65 1.34
CA ILE A 24 8.29 12.47 1.49
C ILE A 24 8.87 11.28 0.71
N GLY A 25 9.34 11.51 -0.52
CA GLY A 25 9.97 10.48 -1.35
C GLY A 25 11.18 9.85 -0.68
N GLU A 26 12.05 10.65 -0.07
CA GLU A 26 13.24 10.16 0.65
C GLU A 26 12.84 9.36 1.90
N VAL A 27 11.90 9.86 2.69
CA VAL A 27 11.38 9.17 3.87
C VAL A 27 10.75 7.83 3.48
N MET A 28 9.95 7.80 2.41
CA MET A 28 9.34 6.57 1.91
C MET A 28 10.38 5.59 1.36
N ASN A 29 11.42 6.09 0.70
CA ASN A 29 12.53 5.26 0.21
C ASN A 29 13.27 4.55 1.35
N ILE A 30 13.56 5.26 2.44
CA ILE A 30 14.19 4.70 3.65
C ILE A 30 13.27 3.64 4.29
N GLY A 31 12.00 3.97 4.51
CA GLY A 31 11.02 3.06 5.11
C GLY A 31 10.82 1.79 4.28
N MET A 32 10.67 1.94 2.96
CA MET A 32 10.46 0.80 2.06
C MET A 32 11.74 -0.02 1.84
N GLY A 33 12.92 0.58 1.94
CA GLY A 33 14.19 -0.15 1.97
C GLY A 33 14.27 -1.11 3.17
N SER A 34 13.87 -0.64 4.35
CA SER A 34 13.73 -1.47 5.55
C SER A 34 12.67 -2.56 5.38
N ALA A 35 11.53 -2.21 4.80
CA ALA A 35 10.46 -3.15 4.50
C ALA A 35 10.92 -4.27 3.55
N ALA A 36 11.66 -3.94 2.49
CA ALA A 36 12.21 -4.93 1.55
C ALA A 36 13.23 -5.86 2.23
N THR A 37 14.04 -5.34 3.14
CA THR A 37 14.97 -6.15 3.94
C THR A 37 14.22 -7.13 4.85
N SER A 38 13.15 -6.68 5.50
CA SER A 38 12.28 -7.53 6.31
C SER A 38 11.63 -8.63 5.48
N LEU A 39 11.08 -8.27 4.30
CA LEU A 39 10.49 -9.23 3.38
C LEU A 39 11.51 -10.23 2.84
N SER A 40 12.75 -9.79 2.55
CA SER A 40 13.85 -10.68 2.16
C SER A 40 14.12 -11.75 3.20
N SER A 41 14.16 -11.36 4.48
CA SER A 41 14.36 -12.28 5.59
C SER A 41 13.21 -13.27 5.75
N MET A 42 11.98 -12.81 5.51
CA MET A 42 10.76 -13.62 5.65
C MET A 42 10.63 -14.66 4.55
N LEU A 43 11.03 -14.30 3.32
CA LEU A 43 10.93 -15.17 2.14
C LEU A 43 12.18 -16.03 1.90
N ASP A 44 13.25 -15.84 2.70
CA ASP A 44 14.57 -16.41 2.46
C ASP A 44 15.08 -16.18 1.02
N ARG A 45 14.78 -14.99 0.49
CA ARG A 45 15.11 -14.54 -0.87
C ARG A 45 15.54 -13.08 -0.85
N GLN A 46 16.42 -12.73 -1.77
CA GLN A 46 16.78 -11.33 -1.94
C GLN A 46 15.61 -10.58 -2.60
N VAL A 47 15.05 -9.63 -1.86
CA VAL A 47 14.03 -8.72 -2.36
C VAL A 47 14.66 -7.35 -2.61
N VAL A 48 14.51 -6.85 -3.82
CA VAL A 48 15.02 -5.54 -4.23
C VAL A 48 13.87 -4.64 -4.63
N ILE A 49 13.86 -3.41 -4.15
CA ILE A 49 12.90 -2.39 -4.57
C ILE A 49 13.58 -1.31 -5.41
N THR A 50 12.83 -0.74 -6.34
CA THR A 50 13.29 0.43 -7.11
C THR A 50 13.07 1.72 -6.32
N THR A 51 13.67 2.82 -6.83
CA THR A 51 13.36 4.16 -6.36
C THR A 51 11.86 4.45 -6.50
N PRO A 52 11.21 5.07 -5.50
CA PRO A 52 9.78 5.32 -5.53
C PRO A 52 9.38 6.27 -6.64
N LYS A 53 8.22 6.02 -7.24
CA LYS A 53 7.52 6.98 -8.08
C LYS A 53 6.37 7.56 -7.29
N MET A 54 6.40 8.87 -7.11
CA MET A 54 5.39 9.61 -6.36
C MET A 54 4.27 10.09 -7.29
N ASN A 55 3.04 10.00 -6.83
CA ASN A 55 1.89 10.58 -7.49
C ASN A 55 0.95 11.15 -6.42
N VAL A 56 0.62 12.43 -6.53
CA VAL A 56 -0.31 13.11 -5.62
C VAL A 56 -1.56 13.45 -6.40
N LYS A 57 -2.62 12.74 -6.12
CA LYS A 57 -3.93 12.96 -6.72
C LYS A 57 -5.02 12.33 -5.84
N PRO A 58 -6.27 12.78 -5.98
CA PRO A 58 -7.39 12.02 -5.44
C PRO A 58 -7.38 10.62 -6.06
N MET A 59 -7.45 9.59 -5.21
CA MET A 59 -7.51 8.21 -5.67
C MET A 59 -8.96 7.85 -5.98
N LYS A 60 -9.17 7.36 -7.19
CA LYS A 60 -10.45 6.85 -7.67
C LYS A 60 -10.42 5.33 -7.77
N ASP A 61 -11.55 4.70 -7.70
CA ASP A 61 -11.65 3.24 -7.84
C ASP A 61 -11.08 2.74 -9.18
N GLU A 62 -11.19 3.52 -10.24
CA GLU A 62 -10.62 3.21 -11.55
C GLU A 62 -9.09 3.04 -11.52
N ASP A 63 -8.40 3.67 -10.58
CA ASP A 63 -6.95 3.54 -10.43
C ASP A 63 -6.53 2.14 -9.97
N TYR A 64 -7.44 1.39 -9.34
CA TYR A 64 -7.23 0.03 -8.85
C TYR A 64 -7.73 -1.05 -9.81
N ALA A 65 -8.60 -0.70 -10.76
CA ALA A 65 -9.26 -1.65 -11.66
C ALA A 65 -8.29 -2.53 -12.47
N ALA A 66 -7.11 -2.01 -12.77
CA ALA A 66 -6.05 -2.76 -13.47
C ALA A 66 -5.30 -3.76 -12.56
N LEU A 67 -5.51 -3.67 -11.24
CA LEU A 67 -4.87 -4.55 -10.26
C LEU A 67 -5.79 -5.69 -9.81
N GLU A 68 -7.08 -5.62 -10.16
CA GLU A 68 -8.11 -6.56 -9.69
C GLU A 68 -8.05 -7.92 -10.43
N PRO A 69 -8.37 -9.01 -9.73
CA PRO A 69 -8.63 -9.07 -8.29
C PRO A 69 -7.34 -8.85 -7.49
N ALA A 70 -7.48 -8.11 -6.41
CA ALA A 70 -6.34 -7.73 -5.58
C ALA A 70 -6.67 -7.90 -4.09
N MET A 71 -5.65 -8.14 -3.30
CA MET A 71 -5.73 -8.04 -1.86
C MET A 71 -5.27 -6.66 -1.41
N VAL A 72 -6.07 -6.02 -0.62
CA VAL A 72 -5.82 -4.69 -0.06
C VAL A 72 -5.61 -4.85 1.43
N VAL A 73 -4.47 -4.39 1.94
CA VAL A 73 -4.17 -4.38 3.37
C VAL A 73 -4.10 -2.94 3.85
N LYS A 74 -4.97 -2.62 4.80
CA LYS A 74 -5.04 -1.34 5.47
C LYS A 74 -4.27 -1.38 6.78
N ILE A 75 -3.44 -0.38 7.01
CA ILE A 75 -2.66 -0.19 8.24
C ILE A 75 -2.74 1.29 8.62
N GLU A 76 -3.01 1.57 9.89
CA GLU A 76 -3.02 2.93 10.41
C GLU A 76 -1.68 3.23 11.10
N PHE A 77 -1.11 4.41 10.88
CA PHE A 77 -0.09 4.97 11.76
C PHE A 77 -0.79 5.57 12.98
N VAL A 78 -0.45 5.10 14.18
CA VAL A 78 -1.17 5.44 15.42
C VAL A 78 -0.35 6.26 16.41
N GLU A 79 0.97 6.36 16.20
CA GLU A 79 1.88 7.14 17.04
C GLU A 79 3.01 7.74 16.19
N GLY A 80 3.41 8.97 16.50
CA GLY A 80 4.51 9.69 15.86
C GLY A 80 4.17 10.27 14.49
N VAL A 81 3.55 9.49 13.64
CA VAL A 81 2.93 9.87 12.37
C VAL A 81 1.49 9.38 12.42
N PHE A 82 0.57 10.08 11.78
CA PHE A 82 -0.84 9.70 11.71
C PHE A 82 -1.29 9.63 10.26
N GLY A 83 -2.08 8.65 9.95
CA GLY A 83 -2.65 8.46 8.63
C GLY A 83 -2.87 6.98 8.29
N THR A 84 -3.57 6.75 7.21
CA THR A 84 -3.86 5.40 6.71
C THR A 84 -2.89 5.05 5.59
N ASN A 85 -2.24 3.90 5.69
CA ASN A 85 -1.50 3.29 4.62
C ASN A 85 -2.32 2.15 4.00
N ILE A 86 -2.28 2.04 2.69
CA ILE A 86 -2.86 0.93 1.95
C ILE A 86 -1.76 0.24 1.15
N MET A 87 -1.62 -1.07 1.33
CA MET A 87 -0.81 -1.92 0.47
C MET A 87 -1.72 -2.72 -0.44
N VAL A 88 -1.39 -2.78 -1.72
CA VAL A 88 -2.17 -3.53 -2.70
C VAL A 88 -1.29 -4.63 -3.28
N PHE A 89 -1.73 -5.88 -3.11
CA PHE A 89 -1.09 -7.06 -3.66
C PHE A 89 -1.97 -7.64 -4.77
N ARG A 90 -1.44 -7.74 -5.97
CA ARG A 90 -2.14 -8.42 -7.06
C ARG A 90 -2.22 -9.92 -6.79
N ARG A 91 -3.18 -10.58 -7.40
CA ARG A 91 -3.35 -12.04 -7.30
C ARG A 91 -2.03 -12.79 -7.54
N ARG A 92 -1.34 -12.43 -8.61
CA ARG A 92 -0.04 -13.04 -8.96
C ARG A 92 1.02 -12.83 -7.89
N ASP A 93 1.09 -11.63 -7.31
CA ASP A 93 2.07 -11.31 -6.27
C ASP A 93 1.82 -12.16 -5.02
N MET A 94 0.56 -12.35 -4.63
CA MET A 94 0.20 -13.21 -3.49
C MET A 94 0.48 -14.69 -3.75
N GLN A 95 0.25 -15.19 -4.96
CA GLN A 95 0.61 -16.58 -5.30
C GLN A 95 2.10 -16.83 -5.10
N ILE A 96 2.95 -15.91 -5.56
CA ILE A 96 4.41 -16.00 -5.40
C ILE A 96 4.79 -15.95 -3.91
N ILE A 97 4.26 -14.95 -3.20
CA ILE A 97 4.57 -14.76 -1.78
C ILE A 97 4.17 -15.99 -0.96
N LEU A 98 2.95 -16.51 -1.15
CA LEU A 98 2.47 -17.70 -0.44
C LEU A 98 3.33 -18.93 -0.77
N ASN A 99 3.69 -19.12 -2.03
CA ASN A 99 4.52 -20.25 -2.44
C ASN A 99 5.88 -20.22 -1.75
N LEU A 100 6.51 -19.04 -1.70
CA LEU A 100 7.79 -18.85 -1.02
C LEU A 100 7.67 -19.02 0.50
N LEU A 101 6.60 -18.49 1.11
CA LEU A 101 6.33 -18.68 2.56
C LEU A 101 6.13 -20.15 2.95
N MET A 102 5.62 -20.97 2.03
CA MET A 102 5.52 -22.41 2.22
C MET A 102 6.84 -23.17 2.01
N GLY A 103 7.92 -22.46 1.72
CA GLY A 103 9.26 -23.04 1.53
C GLY A 103 9.48 -23.65 0.15
N ASN A 104 8.66 -23.33 -0.83
CA ASN A 104 8.89 -23.76 -2.21
C ASN A 104 9.85 -22.78 -2.91
N ASP A 105 10.82 -23.34 -3.63
CA ASP A 105 11.85 -22.54 -4.29
C ASP A 105 11.45 -22.04 -5.68
N ASP A 106 10.54 -22.72 -6.32
CA ASP A 106 10.10 -22.41 -7.67
C ASP A 106 9.03 -21.32 -7.68
N ILE A 107 9.07 -20.44 -8.68
CA ILE A 107 7.99 -19.50 -8.94
C ILE A 107 6.84 -20.29 -9.56
N PRO A 108 5.64 -20.35 -8.95
CA PRO A 108 4.52 -21.11 -9.47
C PRO A 108 4.06 -20.54 -10.81
N ASP A 109 3.44 -21.38 -11.65
CA ASP A 109 2.69 -20.89 -12.81
C ASP A 109 1.54 -19.98 -12.33
N GLU A 110 1.11 -19.03 -13.18
CA GLU A 110 -0.01 -18.17 -12.85
C GLU A 110 -1.32 -18.97 -12.84
N ASP A 111 -1.98 -19.01 -11.70
CA ASP A 111 -3.31 -19.60 -11.57
C ASP A 111 -4.37 -18.48 -11.62
N GLU A 112 -5.09 -18.41 -12.73
CA GLU A 112 -6.17 -17.43 -12.91
C GLU A 112 -7.38 -17.71 -12.03
N ASN A 113 -7.50 -18.91 -11.47
CA ASN A 113 -8.58 -19.32 -10.57
C ASN A 113 -8.17 -19.22 -9.09
N PHE A 114 -6.98 -18.70 -8.79
CA PHE A 114 -6.54 -18.54 -7.42
C PHE A 114 -7.51 -17.62 -6.66
N GLU A 115 -8.05 -18.15 -5.57
CA GLU A 115 -8.94 -17.43 -4.67
C GLU A 115 -8.19 -16.99 -3.42
N PHE A 116 -8.48 -15.81 -2.94
CA PHE A 116 -7.97 -15.31 -1.68
C PHE A 116 -8.78 -15.90 -0.53
N ASP A 117 -8.26 -16.95 0.06
CA ASP A 117 -8.82 -17.63 1.23
C ASP A 117 -8.30 -17.02 2.55
N ASP A 118 -8.75 -17.57 3.68
CA ASP A 118 -8.32 -17.10 5.01
C ASP A 118 -6.81 -17.23 5.22
N LEU A 119 -6.16 -18.24 4.60
CA LEU A 119 -4.71 -18.42 4.65
C LEU A 119 -4.01 -17.28 3.91
N SER A 120 -4.44 -16.97 2.70
CA SER A 120 -3.92 -15.87 1.89
C SER A 120 -4.08 -14.53 2.59
N MET A 121 -5.24 -14.29 3.19
CA MET A 121 -5.52 -13.07 3.94
C MET A 121 -4.63 -12.94 5.17
N SER A 122 -4.46 -14.03 5.93
CA SER A 122 -3.58 -14.06 7.11
C SER A 122 -2.12 -13.84 6.71
N ALA A 123 -1.66 -14.47 5.64
CA ALA A 123 -0.30 -14.31 5.13
C ALA A 123 -0.06 -12.86 4.65
N ALA A 124 -1.02 -12.25 3.95
CA ALA A 124 -0.91 -10.86 3.51
C ALA A 124 -0.82 -9.89 4.70
N CYS A 125 -1.64 -10.11 5.74
CA CYS A 125 -1.56 -9.32 6.97
C CYS A 125 -0.19 -9.47 7.64
N GLU A 126 0.35 -10.68 7.72
CA GLU A 126 1.67 -10.92 8.33
C GLU A 126 2.79 -10.27 7.51
N VAL A 127 2.79 -10.43 6.18
CA VAL A 127 3.74 -9.76 5.28
C VAL A 127 3.67 -8.25 5.45
N ALA A 128 2.48 -7.68 5.40
CA ALA A 128 2.28 -6.25 5.55
C ALA A 128 2.70 -5.76 6.95
N ASN A 129 2.42 -6.52 8.00
CA ASN A 129 2.82 -6.19 9.37
C ASN A 129 4.34 -6.16 9.53
N GLN A 130 5.04 -7.17 9.01
CA GLN A 130 6.50 -7.25 9.05
C GLN A 130 7.15 -6.12 8.24
N MET A 131 6.66 -5.87 7.03
CA MET A 131 7.16 -4.80 6.17
C MET A 131 6.94 -3.42 6.80
N MET A 132 5.73 -3.15 7.26
CA MET A 132 5.38 -1.84 7.82
C MET A 132 5.95 -1.64 9.22
N GLY A 133 6.14 -2.70 10.00
CA GLY A 133 6.85 -2.66 11.27
C GLY A 133 8.31 -2.26 11.09
N ALA A 134 9.00 -2.85 10.10
CA ALA A 134 10.37 -2.47 9.75
C ALA A 134 10.44 -1.01 9.23
N ALA A 135 9.48 -0.61 8.39
CA ALA A 135 9.39 0.77 7.91
C ALA A 135 9.16 1.75 9.07
N ALA A 136 8.24 1.44 9.99
CA ALA A 136 7.96 2.28 11.16
C ALA A 136 9.18 2.43 12.08
N THR A 137 9.97 1.36 12.24
CA THR A 137 11.24 1.41 12.97
C THR A 137 12.23 2.36 12.30
N ALA A 138 12.42 2.24 10.99
CA ALA A 138 13.31 3.14 10.24
C ALA A 138 12.83 4.60 10.30
N LEU A 139 11.52 4.83 10.20
CA LEU A 139 10.93 6.15 10.35
C LEU A 139 11.10 6.72 11.76
N SER A 140 11.08 5.87 12.80
CA SER A 140 11.34 6.29 14.18
C SER A 140 12.76 6.86 14.34
N GLU A 141 13.75 6.25 13.67
CA GLU A 141 15.11 6.74 13.65
C GLU A 141 15.22 8.08 12.92
N VAL A 142 14.63 8.19 11.72
CA VAL A 142 14.63 9.41 10.91
C VAL A 142 14.01 10.59 11.68
N PHE A 143 12.88 10.36 12.32
CA PHE A 143 12.14 11.41 13.04
C PHE A 143 12.59 11.58 14.50
N SER A 144 13.50 10.75 15.00
CA SER A 144 13.94 10.73 16.42
C SER A 144 12.75 10.69 17.38
N ARG A 145 11.71 9.92 17.06
CA ARG A 145 10.51 9.71 17.89
C ARG A 145 9.86 8.36 17.53
N SER A 146 9.11 7.78 18.49
CA SER A 146 8.38 6.54 18.23
C SER A 146 7.38 6.71 17.10
N VAL A 147 7.41 5.79 16.16
CA VAL A 147 6.39 5.62 15.12
C VAL A 147 5.81 4.23 15.25
N ASN A 148 4.51 4.12 15.49
CA ASN A 148 3.83 2.85 15.68
C ASN A 148 2.65 2.72 14.70
N ILE A 149 2.34 1.45 14.38
CA ILE A 149 1.26 1.07 13.47
C ILE A 149 0.19 0.24 14.18
N SER A 150 -1.01 0.23 13.63
CA SER A 150 -2.09 -0.67 14.05
C SER A 150 -1.88 -2.09 13.54
N THR A 151 -2.69 -3.02 14.02
CA THR A 151 -2.83 -4.33 13.38
C THR A 151 -3.38 -4.17 11.96
N PRO A 152 -2.79 -4.85 10.96
CA PRO A 152 -3.29 -4.82 9.59
C PRO A 152 -4.69 -5.42 9.45
N GLU A 153 -5.48 -4.85 8.54
CA GLU A 153 -6.79 -5.37 8.12
C GLU A 153 -6.77 -5.67 6.62
N ALA A 154 -7.07 -6.92 6.23
CA ALA A 154 -7.06 -7.34 4.84
C ALA A 154 -8.47 -7.38 4.25
N PHE A 155 -8.60 -6.94 3.00
CA PHE A 155 -9.82 -6.93 2.21
C PHE A 155 -9.52 -7.48 0.81
N VAL A 156 -10.44 -8.24 0.24
CA VAL A 156 -10.35 -8.68 -1.14
C VAL A 156 -11.15 -7.71 -2.02
N SER A 157 -10.50 -7.07 -2.98
CA SER A 157 -11.16 -6.27 -3.99
C SER A 157 -11.51 -7.12 -5.19
N GLN A 158 -12.79 -7.18 -5.51
CA GLN A 158 -13.31 -7.83 -6.69
C GLN A 158 -13.59 -6.80 -7.79
N LYS A 159 -13.57 -7.27 -9.04
CA LYS A 159 -13.82 -6.40 -10.18
C LYS A 159 -15.18 -5.68 -10.08
N GLY A 160 -15.13 -4.36 -10.09
CA GLY A 160 -16.31 -3.50 -10.00
C GLY A 160 -16.73 -3.12 -8.58
N GLU A 161 -15.97 -3.52 -7.56
CA GLU A 161 -16.16 -3.06 -6.18
C GLU A 161 -15.36 -1.78 -5.92
N SER A 162 -15.87 -0.95 -5.02
CA SER A 162 -15.20 0.30 -4.64
C SER A 162 -14.24 0.05 -3.48
N ILE A 163 -12.94 0.04 -3.75
CA ILE A 163 -11.89 -0.03 -2.71
C ILE A 163 -12.02 1.16 -1.76
N ASN A 164 -12.23 2.35 -2.29
CA ASN A 164 -12.35 3.56 -1.46
C ASN A 164 -13.52 3.46 -0.48
N LYS A 165 -14.66 2.92 -0.94
CA LYS A 165 -15.84 2.72 -0.09
C LYS A 165 -15.59 1.64 0.97
N THR A 166 -14.96 0.55 0.60
CA THR A 166 -14.66 -0.57 1.52
C THR A 166 -13.65 -0.15 2.57
N VAL A 167 -12.57 0.50 2.18
CA VAL A 167 -11.47 0.85 3.09
C VAL A 167 -11.75 2.13 3.88
N PHE A 168 -12.35 3.15 3.25
CA PHE A 168 -12.52 4.49 3.83
C PHE A 168 -13.98 4.89 4.08
N GLY A 169 -14.94 4.08 3.63
CA GLY A 169 -16.37 4.43 3.70
C GLY A 169 -16.79 5.58 2.79
N LYS A 170 -15.95 5.97 1.82
CA LYS A 170 -16.16 7.08 0.87
C LYS A 170 -15.97 6.59 -0.56
N SER A 171 -16.66 7.22 -1.52
CA SER A 171 -16.50 6.90 -2.95
C SER A 171 -15.25 7.52 -3.58
N THR A 172 -14.66 8.50 -2.94
CA THR A 172 -13.44 9.18 -3.39
C THR A 172 -12.62 9.53 -2.17
N VAL A 173 -11.32 9.28 -2.21
CA VAL A 173 -10.36 9.69 -1.21
C VAL A 173 -9.55 10.81 -1.79
N GLU A 174 -9.58 11.96 -1.13
CA GLU A 174 -8.78 13.14 -1.45
C GLU A 174 -7.49 13.10 -0.64
N ASP A 175 -6.52 13.88 -1.06
CA ASP A 175 -5.23 14.06 -0.35
C ASP A 175 -4.42 12.77 -0.14
N MET A 176 -4.48 11.84 -1.10
CA MET A 176 -3.62 10.65 -1.10
C MET A 176 -2.29 10.91 -1.81
N VAL A 177 -1.22 10.43 -1.19
CA VAL A 177 0.09 10.30 -1.83
C VAL A 177 0.25 8.84 -2.28
N GLY A 178 0.16 8.62 -3.58
CA GLY A 178 0.46 7.33 -4.18
C GLY A 178 1.97 7.15 -4.31
N VAL A 179 2.51 6.07 -3.75
CA VAL A 179 3.92 5.72 -3.85
C VAL A 179 4.03 4.35 -4.48
N SER A 180 4.64 4.26 -5.65
CA SER A 180 4.79 3.01 -6.39
C SER A 180 6.24 2.57 -6.39
N PHE A 181 6.46 1.29 -6.09
CA PHE A 181 7.75 0.62 -6.18
C PHE A 181 7.63 -0.58 -7.09
N ASN A 182 8.67 -0.88 -7.87
CA ASN A 182 8.80 -2.23 -8.44
C ASN A 182 9.58 -3.08 -7.43
N LEU A 183 9.04 -4.24 -7.14
CA LEU A 183 9.65 -5.24 -6.28
C LEU A 183 10.08 -6.42 -7.14
N THR A 184 11.30 -6.86 -6.94
CA THR A 184 11.89 -8.03 -7.60
C THR A 184 12.37 -9.00 -6.53
N ILE A 185 12.00 -10.27 -6.71
CA ILE A 185 12.41 -11.39 -5.86
C ILE A 185 13.33 -12.29 -6.65
#